data_7d13fbbb70558182e6c7408e9068faa5
#
_entry.id   7d13fbbb70558182e6c7408e9068faa5
#
_cell.length_a   1.000
_cell.length_b   1.000
_cell.length_c   1.000
_cell.angle_alpha   90.00
_cell.angle_beta   90.00
_cell.angle_gamma   90.00
#
_symmetry.space_group_name_H-M   'P 1'
#
loop_
_entity.id
_entity.type
_entity.pdbx_description
1 polymer ?
#
loop_
_entity_poly.entity_id
_entity_poly.type
_entity_poly.pdbx_seq_one_letter_code
_entity_poly.pdbx_strand_id
1 'polypeptide(L)'
;CMEFWVGWFDNWGVETHQTGDLEEHAKDLDEILSEGHVNIYMFEGGTNFGFTNGSNYYDELTPDVTSYDYDALLTEDGQITAKYTAFQNVIRKYTEIPEVKLSTEIRRKSYGKLRVKRSTSLFGNKDRISKAMESVYPVSMEKLDQGYGYILYESQLKDEGPLETLRLWGAND
;
A
#
# COMPACT_ATOMS: atom_id res chain seq x y z
N CYS A 1 -2.09 -23.05 8.71
CA CYS A 1 -1.91 -22.03 7.67
C CYS A 1 -1.11 -20.86 8.26
N MET A 2 -0.04 -20.43 7.58
CA MET A 2 0.82 -19.33 8.05
C MET A 2 0.32 -17.96 7.61
N GLU A 3 -0.40 -17.88 6.50
CA GLU A 3 -1.08 -16.70 6.03
C GLU A 3 -2.44 -17.10 5.45
N PHE A 4 -3.49 -16.84 6.19
CA PHE A 4 -4.86 -16.96 5.71
C PHE A 4 -5.28 -15.62 5.13
N TRP A 5 -5.26 -15.50 3.83
CA TRP A 5 -5.58 -14.25 3.14
C TRP A 5 -7.09 -14.01 3.15
N VAL A 6 -7.47 -12.89 3.74
CA VAL A 6 -8.87 -12.50 3.90
C VAL A 6 -9.36 -11.57 2.80
N GLY A 7 -8.49 -11.16 1.92
CA GLY A 7 -8.75 -10.23 0.82
C GLY A 7 -7.51 -9.99 0.00
N TRP A 8 -7.42 -8.82 -0.61
CA TRP A 8 -6.27 -8.36 -1.39
C TRP A 8 -6.19 -6.84 -1.39
N PHE A 9 -5.01 -6.32 -1.62
CA PHE A 9 -4.77 -4.89 -1.76
C PHE A 9 -5.08 -4.41 -3.18
N ASP A 10 -5.26 -3.10 -3.33
CA ASP A 10 -5.48 -2.48 -4.64
C ASP A 10 -4.15 -2.01 -5.24
N ASN A 11 -3.97 -2.28 -6.52
CA ASN A 11 -2.88 -1.71 -7.30
C ASN A 11 -3.29 -0.39 -7.92
N TRP A 12 -2.34 0.47 -8.19
CA TRP A 12 -2.56 1.72 -8.90
C TRP A 12 -3.15 1.47 -10.29
N GLY A 13 -4.22 2.19 -10.62
CA GLY A 13 -4.91 2.04 -11.90
C GLY A 13 -6.06 1.02 -11.91
N VAL A 14 -6.27 0.28 -10.83
CA VAL A 14 -7.46 -0.59 -10.69
C VAL A 14 -8.68 0.29 -10.38
N GLU A 15 -9.77 0.10 -11.15
CA GLU A 15 -10.98 0.92 -11.01
C GLU A 15 -11.90 0.45 -9.87
N THR A 16 -11.81 -0.82 -9.48
CA THR A 16 -12.70 -1.44 -8.50
C THR A 16 -11.90 -1.95 -7.32
N HIS A 17 -12.30 -1.53 -6.12
CA HIS A 17 -11.72 -2.04 -4.87
C HIS A 17 -11.89 -3.56 -4.77
N GLN A 18 -10.79 -4.25 -4.41
CA GLN A 18 -10.77 -5.69 -4.23
C GLN A 18 -11.58 -6.08 -2.99
N THR A 19 -12.53 -6.98 -3.18
CA THR A 19 -13.33 -7.54 -2.09
C THR A 19 -13.53 -9.02 -2.30
N GLY A 20 -13.52 -9.81 -1.23
CA GLY A 20 -13.76 -11.24 -1.25
C GLY A 20 -15.17 -11.60 -0.81
N ASP A 21 -15.59 -12.81 -1.13
CA ASP A 21 -16.87 -13.36 -0.65
C ASP A 21 -16.79 -13.68 0.84
N LEU A 22 -17.67 -13.06 1.60
CA LEU A 22 -17.70 -13.20 3.06
C LEU A 22 -18.03 -14.63 3.52
N GLU A 23 -18.98 -15.28 2.85
CA GLU A 23 -19.46 -16.61 3.25
C GLU A 23 -18.40 -17.67 2.90
N GLU A 24 -17.77 -17.53 1.74
CA GLU A 24 -16.67 -18.39 1.33
C GLU A 24 -15.50 -18.28 2.30
N HIS A 25 -15.01 -17.08 2.61
CA HIS A 25 -13.93 -16.88 3.58
C HIS A 25 -14.25 -17.41 4.98
N ALA A 26 -15.50 -17.26 5.45
CA ALA A 26 -15.91 -17.80 6.75
C ALA A 26 -15.94 -19.33 6.74
N LYS A 27 -16.34 -19.94 5.64
CA LYS A 27 -16.33 -21.38 5.45
C LYS A 27 -14.90 -21.93 5.41
N ASP A 28 -14.01 -21.30 4.64
CA ASP A 28 -12.60 -21.69 4.55
C ASP A 28 -11.89 -21.60 5.90
N LEU A 29 -12.21 -20.55 6.68
CA LEU A 29 -11.71 -20.42 8.05
C LEU A 29 -12.18 -21.57 8.94
N ASP A 30 -13.45 -21.95 8.84
CA ASP A 30 -14.03 -23.07 9.60
C ASP A 30 -13.33 -24.39 9.24
N GLU A 31 -13.12 -24.65 7.96
CA GLU A 31 -12.41 -25.83 7.48
C GLU A 31 -10.97 -25.90 8.01
N ILE A 32 -10.22 -24.80 7.92
CA ILE A 32 -8.83 -24.76 8.41
C ILE A 32 -8.77 -24.96 9.93
N LEU A 33 -9.65 -24.32 10.68
CA LEU A 33 -9.67 -24.44 12.14
C LEU A 33 -10.11 -25.82 12.63
N SER A 34 -10.86 -26.58 11.83
CA SER A 34 -11.20 -27.98 12.14
C SER A 34 -9.99 -28.91 12.09
N GLU A 35 -8.97 -28.60 11.30
CA GLU A 35 -7.79 -29.42 11.05
C GLU A 35 -6.50 -28.86 11.69
N GLY A 36 -6.48 -27.59 12.09
CA GLY A 36 -5.25 -26.98 12.57
C GLY A 36 -5.36 -25.54 13.03
N HIS A 37 -4.29 -24.79 12.81
CA HIS A 37 -4.14 -23.42 13.24
C HIS A 37 -4.01 -22.44 12.09
N VAL A 38 -4.38 -21.18 12.32
CA VAL A 38 -4.36 -20.12 11.33
C VAL A 38 -3.68 -18.86 11.86
N ASN A 39 -2.94 -18.19 11.00
CA ASN A 39 -2.56 -16.78 11.15
C ASN A 39 -3.32 -15.99 10.08
N ILE A 40 -4.13 -15.04 10.51
CA ILE A 40 -4.92 -14.21 9.62
C ILE A 40 -4.01 -13.15 8.98
N TYR A 41 -4.08 -13.01 7.64
CA TYR A 41 -3.42 -11.99 6.87
C TYR A 41 -4.43 -11.32 5.93
N MET A 42 -4.90 -10.09 6.20
CA MET A 42 -4.58 -9.13 7.26
C MET A 42 -5.75 -9.02 8.24
N PHE A 43 -5.43 -8.89 9.54
CA PHE A 43 -6.45 -8.53 10.51
C PHE A 43 -6.87 -7.06 10.36
N GLU A 44 -5.89 -6.20 10.11
CA GLU A 44 -6.03 -4.80 9.74
C GLU A 44 -4.88 -4.46 8.78
N GLY A 45 -5.19 -3.86 7.65
CA GLY A 45 -4.20 -3.59 6.61
C GLY A 45 -3.45 -2.27 6.80
N GLY A 46 -4.15 -1.22 7.16
CA GLY A 46 -3.58 0.10 7.42
C GLY A 46 -3.36 0.97 6.19
N THR A 47 -2.49 1.95 6.35
CA THR A 47 -2.22 2.99 5.36
C THR A 47 -0.74 3.10 5.05
N ASN A 48 -0.38 3.07 3.79
CA ASN A 48 0.96 3.34 3.29
C ASN A 48 1.18 4.85 3.22
N PHE A 49 1.70 5.44 4.29
CA PHE A 49 1.95 6.88 4.34
C PHE A 49 3.18 7.29 3.52
N GLY A 50 3.08 8.45 2.87
CA GLY A 50 4.18 9.03 2.12
C GLY A 50 4.57 8.16 0.92
N PHE A 51 5.79 7.62 0.93
CA PHE A 51 6.36 6.79 -0.13
C PHE A 51 6.70 5.39 0.38
N THR A 52 5.87 4.83 1.25
CA THR A 52 6.10 3.51 1.86
C THR A 52 5.31 2.39 1.19
N ASN A 53 4.62 2.70 0.11
CA ASN A 53 3.93 1.70 -0.69
C ASN A 53 4.89 0.62 -1.18
N GLY A 54 4.39 -0.61 -1.25
CA GLY A 54 5.03 -1.67 -1.99
C GLY A 54 4.62 -1.72 -3.46
N SER A 55 5.14 -2.69 -4.16
CA SER A 55 4.71 -3.05 -5.51
C SER A 55 4.95 -4.54 -5.77
N ASN A 56 4.17 -5.10 -6.68
CA ASN A 56 4.43 -6.42 -7.25
C ASN A 56 5.00 -6.26 -8.66
N TYR A 57 5.58 -7.34 -9.16
CA TYR A 57 6.07 -7.42 -10.53
C TYR A 57 5.54 -8.70 -11.19
N TYR A 58 4.64 -8.52 -12.16
CA TYR A 58 4.02 -9.59 -12.95
C TYR A 58 4.21 -9.31 -14.45
N ASP A 59 5.43 -9.33 -14.95
CA ASP A 59 5.86 -8.83 -16.26
C ASP A 59 5.96 -7.29 -16.35
N GLU A 60 5.21 -6.57 -15.54
CA GLU A 60 5.31 -5.14 -15.36
C GLU A 60 5.15 -4.78 -13.88
N LEU A 61 5.60 -3.57 -13.53
CA LEU A 61 5.47 -3.06 -12.17
C LEU A 61 4.00 -2.71 -11.87
N THR A 62 3.50 -3.23 -10.75
CA THR A 62 2.14 -2.97 -10.26
C THR A 62 2.20 -2.38 -8.85
N PRO A 63 2.38 -1.05 -8.73
CA PRO A 63 2.51 -0.40 -7.43
C PRO A 63 1.18 -0.39 -6.67
N ASP A 64 1.27 -0.51 -5.35
CA ASP A 64 0.13 -0.43 -4.46
C ASP A 64 -0.36 1.02 -4.33
N VAL A 65 -1.61 1.20 -3.99
CA VAL A 65 -2.16 2.50 -3.62
C VAL A 65 -1.83 2.85 -2.16
N THR A 66 -2.14 4.08 -1.75
CA THR A 66 -1.92 4.54 -0.37
C THR A 66 -2.69 3.73 0.66
N SER A 67 -3.94 3.37 0.38
CA SER A 67 -4.72 2.49 1.25
C SER A 67 -4.25 1.05 1.12
N TYR A 68 -3.97 0.41 2.23
CA TYR A 68 -3.78 -1.03 2.31
C TYR A 68 -4.95 -1.68 3.06
N ASP A 69 -6.17 -1.29 2.70
CA ASP A 69 -7.41 -1.77 3.31
C ASP A 69 -7.50 -3.30 3.32
N TYR A 70 -7.10 -3.95 2.24
CA TYR A 70 -7.00 -5.40 2.07
C TYR A 70 -8.35 -6.12 2.20
N ASP A 71 -9.47 -5.41 2.26
CA ASP A 71 -10.76 -6.01 2.64
C ASP A 71 -10.64 -6.80 3.96
N ALA A 72 -9.87 -6.25 4.90
CA ALA A 72 -9.50 -6.88 6.16
C ALA A 72 -10.67 -6.96 7.16
N LEU A 73 -10.41 -7.57 8.33
CA LEU A 73 -11.40 -7.69 9.40
C LEU A 73 -11.72 -6.35 10.05
N LEU A 74 -10.75 -5.45 10.10
CA LEU A 74 -10.95 -4.06 10.48
C LEU A 74 -10.77 -3.15 9.27
N THR A 75 -11.52 -2.07 9.23
CA THR A 75 -11.28 -1.01 8.24
C THR A 75 -9.93 -0.36 8.47
N GLU A 76 -9.41 0.37 7.48
CA GLU A 76 -8.13 1.10 7.54
C GLU A 76 -8.04 2.06 8.76
N ASP A 77 -9.17 2.57 9.24
CA ASP A 77 -9.27 3.41 10.44
C ASP A 77 -9.69 2.63 11.71
N GLY A 78 -9.64 1.30 11.67
CA GLY A 78 -9.81 0.43 12.84
C GLY A 78 -11.24 0.10 13.23
N GLN A 79 -12.23 0.29 12.34
CA GLN A 79 -13.62 -0.09 12.63
C GLN A 79 -13.89 -1.55 12.29
N ILE A 80 -14.80 -2.16 13.03
CA ILE A 80 -15.24 -3.53 12.82
C ILE A 80 -16.02 -3.63 11.51
N THR A 81 -15.68 -4.66 10.72
CA THR A 81 -16.39 -5.02 9.49
C THR A 81 -17.37 -6.19 9.73
N ALA A 82 -18.20 -6.47 8.74
CA ALA A 82 -19.02 -7.68 8.71
C ALA A 82 -18.15 -8.96 8.76
N LYS A 83 -16.98 -8.94 8.11
CA LYS A 83 -16.02 -10.03 8.07
C LYS A 83 -15.45 -10.34 9.46
N TYR A 84 -15.11 -9.32 10.25
CA TYR A 84 -14.72 -9.50 11.65
C TYR A 84 -15.78 -10.28 12.43
N THR A 85 -17.06 -9.87 12.32
CA THR A 85 -18.15 -10.52 13.03
C THR A 85 -18.33 -11.97 12.58
N ALA A 86 -18.27 -12.24 11.29
CA ALA A 86 -18.38 -13.60 10.75
C ALA A 86 -17.24 -14.49 11.25
N PHE A 87 -16.00 -14.02 11.19
CA PHE A 87 -14.82 -14.75 11.66
C PHE A 87 -14.86 -14.99 13.16
N GLN A 88 -15.28 -14.00 13.95
CA GLN A 88 -15.47 -14.18 15.39
C GLN A 88 -16.48 -15.30 15.71
N ASN A 89 -17.56 -15.39 14.94
CA ASN A 89 -18.55 -16.46 15.10
C ASN A 89 -18.00 -17.84 14.74
N VAL A 90 -17.15 -17.93 13.73
CA VAL A 90 -16.45 -19.17 13.38
C VAL A 90 -15.49 -19.57 14.51
N ILE A 91 -14.62 -18.65 14.92
CA ILE A 91 -13.60 -18.92 15.95
C ILE A 91 -14.22 -19.36 17.28
N ARG A 92 -15.39 -18.82 17.64
CA ARG A 92 -16.11 -19.24 18.86
C ARG A 92 -16.51 -20.71 18.89
N LYS A 93 -16.54 -21.40 17.77
CA LYS A 93 -16.78 -22.85 17.73
C LYS A 93 -15.61 -23.67 18.31
N TYR A 94 -14.40 -23.09 18.28
CA TYR A 94 -13.14 -23.76 18.60
C TYR A 94 -12.48 -23.27 19.90
N THR A 95 -12.78 -22.03 20.30
CA THR A 95 -12.19 -21.44 21.51
C THR A 95 -13.09 -20.38 22.12
N GLU A 96 -12.93 -20.16 23.42
CA GLU A 96 -13.56 -19.04 24.10
C GLU A 96 -12.91 -17.73 23.68
N ILE A 97 -13.73 -16.77 23.27
CA ILE A 97 -13.28 -15.43 22.94
C ILE A 97 -13.71 -14.51 24.09
N PRO A 98 -12.77 -13.80 24.74
CA PRO A 98 -13.12 -12.85 25.78
C PRO A 98 -13.94 -11.70 25.23
N GLU A 99 -14.87 -11.19 26.03
CA GLU A 99 -15.59 -9.97 25.69
C GLU A 99 -14.61 -8.78 25.69
N VAL A 100 -14.45 -8.19 24.54
CA VAL A 100 -13.66 -6.96 24.37
C VAL A 100 -14.64 -5.79 24.27
N LYS A 101 -14.53 -4.84 25.18
CA LYS A 101 -15.19 -3.55 25.01
C LYS A 101 -14.48 -2.79 23.91
N LEU A 102 -15.08 -2.80 22.75
CA LEU A 102 -14.58 -2.04 21.62
C LEU A 102 -14.69 -0.55 21.92
N SER A 103 -13.66 0.20 21.55
CA SER A 103 -13.63 1.64 21.73
C SER A 103 -14.78 2.30 20.96
N THR A 104 -15.15 3.47 21.41
CA THR A 104 -16.19 4.28 20.79
C THR A 104 -15.93 4.50 19.31
N GLU A 105 -17.01 4.56 18.54
CA GLU A 105 -17.06 4.90 17.13
C GLU A 105 -16.13 6.08 16.78
N ILE A 106 -15.29 5.88 15.78
CA ILE A 106 -14.37 6.92 15.28
C ILE A 106 -15.18 8.02 14.63
N ARG A 107 -15.05 9.23 15.17
CA ARG A 107 -15.78 10.39 14.65
C ARG A 107 -15.11 10.88 13.36
N ARG A 108 -15.84 10.82 12.26
CA ARG A 108 -15.44 11.39 10.97
C ARG A 108 -16.03 12.77 10.78
N LYS A 109 -15.26 13.66 10.17
CA LYS A 109 -15.68 15.04 9.90
C LYS A 109 -15.28 15.46 8.48
N SER A 110 -16.21 16.07 7.78
CA SER A 110 -15.90 16.76 6.53
C SER A 110 -15.39 18.19 6.83
N TYR A 111 -14.26 18.53 6.24
CA TYR A 111 -13.68 19.89 6.35
C TYR A 111 -14.12 20.82 5.23
N GLY A 112 -14.98 20.34 4.30
CA GLY A 112 -15.48 21.10 3.17
C GLY A 112 -14.39 21.37 2.11
N LYS A 113 -14.60 22.42 1.32
CA LYS A 113 -13.67 22.81 0.25
C LYS A 113 -12.57 23.69 0.83
N LEU A 114 -11.32 23.27 0.66
CA LEU A 114 -10.14 24.04 1.03
C LEU A 114 -9.60 24.78 -0.19
N ARG A 115 -9.24 26.05 0.00
CA ARG A 115 -8.58 26.86 -1.05
C ARG A 115 -7.08 26.85 -0.82
N VAL A 116 -6.33 26.33 -1.80
CA VAL A 116 -4.87 26.41 -1.83
C VAL A 116 -4.46 27.89 -1.90
N LYS A 117 -3.66 28.34 -0.94
CA LYS A 117 -3.22 29.74 -0.87
C LYS A 117 -1.86 29.99 -1.51
N ARG A 118 -1.03 28.96 -1.59
CA ARG A 118 0.33 29.05 -2.13
C ARG A 118 0.65 27.77 -2.87
N SER A 119 1.33 27.89 -4.00
CA SER A 119 1.88 26.79 -4.78
C SER A 119 3.23 27.20 -5.36
N THR A 120 4.07 26.23 -5.66
CA THR A 120 5.36 26.45 -6.32
C THR A 120 5.69 25.28 -7.22
N SER A 121 6.57 25.52 -8.21
CA SER A 121 7.06 24.47 -9.07
C SER A 121 8.12 23.62 -8.36
N LEU A 122 7.98 22.29 -8.44
CA LEU A 122 8.98 21.36 -7.93
C LEU A 122 10.33 21.57 -8.64
N PHE A 123 10.32 21.55 -9.96
CA PHE A 123 11.54 21.70 -10.76
C PHE A 123 12.19 23.10 -10.60
N GLY A 124 11.39 24.15 -10.42
CA GLY A 124 11.89 25.49 -10.16
C GLY A 124 12.52 25.68 -8.78
N ASN A 125 12.39 24.69 -7.89
CA ASN A 125 12.91 24.74 -6.52
C ASN A 125 13.83 23.55 -6.20
N LYS A 126 14.20 22.72 -7.17
CA LYS A 126 15.01 21.52 -6.97
C LYS A 126 16.28 21.77 -6.13
N ASP A 127 17.01 22.84 -6.40
CA ASP A 127 18.27 23.19 -5.70
C ASP A 127 18.07 23.63 -4.25
N ARG A 128 16.80 23.95 -3.86
CA ARG A 128 16.43 24.29 -2.48
C ARG A 128 15.96 23.08 -1.70
N ILE A 129 15.56 22.01 -2.38
CA ILE A 129 15.00 20.80 -1.79
C ILE A 129 16.12 19.78 -1.57
N SER A 130 17.05 19.66 -2.52
CA SER A 130 18.13 18.67 -2.48
C SER A 130 19.41 19.24 -3.06
N LYS A 131 20.55 18.69 -2.63
CA LYS A 131 21.85 18.96 -3.26
C LYS A 131 22.06 18.01 -4.43
N ALA A 132 22.44 18.57 -5.58
CA ALA A 132 22.83 17.75 -6.73
C ALA A 132 24.12 16.97 -6.42
N MET A 133 24.15 15.73 -6.87
CA MET A 133 25.35 14.89 -6.91
C MET A 133 25.68 14.56 -8.37
N GLU A 134 26.95 14.67 -8.73
CA GLU A 134 27.41 14.32 -10.07
C GLU A 134 27.89 12.87 -10.13
N SER A 135 27.51 12.17 -11.18
CA SER A 135 27.92 10.78 -11.41
C SER A 135 28.05 10.54 -12.93
N VAL A 136 28.91 9.61 -13.29
CA VAL A 136 29.07 9.19 -14.71
C VAL A 136 27.86 8.37 -15.17
N TYR A 137 27.25 7.63 -14.25
CA TYR A 137 26.08 6.78 -14.49
C TYR A 137 24.98 7.08 -13.48
N PRO A 138 23.71 6.85 -13.82
CA PRO A 138 22.64 6.88 -12.84
C PRO A 138 22.98 5.95 -11.67
N VAL A 139 22.87 6.46 -10.46
CA VAL A 139 23.07 5.69 -9.22
C VAL A 139 21.74 5.47 -8.54
N SER A 140 21.59 4.33 -7.86
CA SER A 140 20.37 4.02 -7.13
C SER A 140 20.20 4.91 -5.90
N MET A 141 18.99 4.97 -5.41
CA MET A 141 18.56 5.75 -4.25
C MET A 141 19.37 5.37 -2.98
N GLU A 142 19.60 4.08 -2.79
CA GLU A 142 20.33 3.54 -1.62
C GLU A 142 21.81 4.00 -1.62
N LYS A 143 22.41 4.17 -2.79
CA LYS A 143 23.78 4.71 -2.89
C LYS A 143 23.89 6.19 -2.54
N LEU A 144 22.76 6.87 -2.46
CA LEU A 144 22.64 8.26 -2.04
C LEU A 144 22.12 8.39 -0.60
N ASP A 145 22.11 7.29 0.16
CA ASP A 145 21.56 7.22 1.53
C ASP A 145 20.09 7.68 1.61
N GLN A 146 19.32 7.48 0.53
CA GLN A 146 17.91 7.79 0.46
C GLN A 146 17.10 6.49 0.47
N GLY A 147 16.30 6.26 1.52
CA GLY A 147 15.54 5.02 1.67
C GLY A 147 14.20 5.00 0.95
N TYR A 148 13.66 6.17 0.58
CA TYR A 148 12.34 6.30 -0.08
C TYR A 148 12.19 7.68 -0.72
N GLY A 149 11.17 7.85 -1.56
CA GLY A 149 10.86 9.12 -2.23
C GLY A 149 11.16 9.06 -3.72
N TYR A 150 11.64 10.18 -4.28
CA TYR A 150 11.97 10.31 -5.69
C TYR A 150 13.42 10.70 -5.90
N ILE A 151 13.99 10.24 -7.02
CA ILE A 151 15.24 10.72 -7.58
C ILE A 151 14.96 11.44 -8.90
N LEU A 152 15.58 12.59 -9.10
CA LEU A 152 15.62 13.27 -10.39
C LEU A 152 16.99 13.06 -11.03
N TYR A 153 17.02 12.35 -12.14
CA TYR A 153 18.22 12.25 -12.97
C TYR A 153 18.15 13.34 -14.02
N GLU A 154 19.23 14.11 -14.13
CA GLU A 154 19.35 15.20 -15.11
C GLU A 154 20.66 15.04 -15.87
N SER A 155 20.61 15.10 -17.19
CA SER A 155 21.78 15.02 -18.04
C SER A 155 21.67 16.04 -19.17
N GLN A 156 22.83 16.60 -19.57
CA GLN A 156 22.90 17.48 -20.69
C GLN A 156 23.49 16.76 -21.90
N LEU A 157 22.71 16.68 -22.98
CA LEU A 157 23.19 16.14 -24.24
C LEU A 157 24.17 17.15 -24.87
N LYS A 158 25.31 16.65 -25.29
CA LYS A 158 26.39 17.48 -25.90
C LYS A 158 26.36 17.46 -27.44
N ASP A 159 25.54 16.59 -28.02
CA ASP A 159 25.45 16.39 -29.44
C ASP A 159 24.09 16.82 -29.99
N GLU A 160 24.11 17.47 -31.17
CA GLU A 160 22.89 17.90 -31.88
C GLU A 160 22.39 16.83 -32.87
N GLY A 161 22.85 15.60 -32.75
CA GLY A 161 22.41 14.45 -33.53
C GLY A 161 20.96 14.08 -33.32
N PRO A 162 20.38 13.18 -34.13
CA PRO A 162 19.03 12.71 -33.95
C PRO A 162 18.88 12.02 -32.59
N LEU A 163 17.80 12.33 -31.87
CA LEU A 163 17.51 11.69 -30.60
C LEU A 163 17.16 10.20 -30.80
N GLU A 164 17.83 9.35 -30.06
CA GLU A 164 17.55 7.92 -30.00
C GLU A 164 16.74 7.58 -28.73
N THR A 165 16.25 6.35 -28.64
CA THR A 165 15.52 5.88 -27.47
C THR A 165 16.43 5.83 -26.23
N LEU A 166 16.06 6.52 -25.18
CA LEU A 166 16.70 6.38 -23.86
C LEU A 166 16.44 4.97 -23.31
N ARG A 167 17.51 4.28 -22.94
CA ARG A 167 17.43 2.98 -22.26
C ARG A 167 18.15 3.08 -20.94
N LEU A 168 17.42 2.80 -19.86
CA LEU A 168 17.97 2.70 -18.51
C LEU A 168 18.09 1.22 -18.13
N TRP A 169 19.28 0.82 -17.67
CA TRP A 169 19.50 -0.53 -17.16
C TRP A 169 19.16 -0.61 -15.68
N GLY A 170 18.36 -1.62 -15.28
CA GLY A 170 17.98 -1.83 -13.89
C GLY A 170 16.95 -0.84 -13.36
N ALA A 171 16.19 -0.18 -14.23
CA ALA A 171 15.00 0.56 -13.83
C ALA A 171 13.86 -0.44 -13.60
N ASN A 172 13.37 -0.51 -12.37
CA ASN A 172 12.30 -1.45 -11.95
C ASN A 172 11.06 -0.74 -11.42
N ASP A 173 11.13 0.56 -11.15
CA ASP A 173 10.08 1.42 -10.59
C ASP A 173 10.13 2.84 -11.15
#